data_bedd1a03b6741d20631af21e321de24e
#
_entry.id   bedd1a03b6741d20631af21e321de24e
#
_cell.length_a   1.000
_cell.length_b   1.000
_cell.length_c   1.000
_cell.angle_alpha   90.00
_cell.angle_beta   90.00
_cell.angle_gamma   90.00
#
_symmetry.space_group_name_H-M   'P 1'
#
loop_
_entity.id
_entity.type
_entity.pdbx_description
1 polymer ?
#
loop_
_entity_poly.entity_id
_entity_poly.type
_entity_poly.pdbx_seq_one_letter_code
_entity_poly.pdbx_strand_id
1 'polypeptide(L)'
;MGELYHRYVLAVYEMQERMMTEFPHLLLENCSGGGARFDPGMLYYSPQIWCSDDTDAIERLKIQYGTSMVYPVSCMGSHVSASPNHQTNRVTPIETRADVAYFGTFGYELDLLKLGEEDKAEIRRQIAFMKEKRDLIQKGTFYRLKSPFEGNETAWMIVSEDQKKALVGYY
;
A
#
# COMPACT_ATOMS: atom_id res chain seq x y z
N MET A 1 -4.21 6.14 -32.43
CA MET A 1 -3.90 5.38 -31.21
C MET A 1 -4.55 5.97 -29.95
N GLY A 2 -4.50 7.29 -29.71
CA GLY A 2 -5.08 7.91 -28.50
C GLY A 2 -6.57 7.61 -28.29
N GLU A 3 -7.39 7.68 -29.36
CA GLU A 3 -8.82 7.34 -29.27
C GLU A 3 -9.05 5.88 -28.82
N LEU A 4 -8.25 4.93 -29.31
CA LEU A 4 -8.37 3.53 -28.92
C LEU A 4 -8.09 3.33 -27.43
N TYR A 5 -7.03 3.94 -26.89
CA TYR A 5 -6.71 3.87 -25.48
C TYR A 5 -7.78 4.53 -24.61
N HIS A 6 -8.30 5.67 -25.04
CA HIS A 6 -9.38 6.35 -24.33
C HIS A 6 -10.64 5.48 -24.27
N ARG A 7 -11.07 4.91 -25.40
CA ARG A 7 -12.22 3.98 -25.45
C ARG A 7 -11.99 2.73 -24.58
N TYR A 8 -10.77 2.21 -24.57
CA TYR A 8 -10.41 1.09 -23.70
C TYR A 8 -10.61 1.42 -22.22
N VAL A 9 -10.11 2.58 -21.77
CA VAL A 9 -10.28 3.01 -20.36
C VAL A 9 -11.76 3.19 -20.01
N LEU A 10 -12.54 3.84 -20.88
CA LEU A 10 -13.99 3.98 -20.68
C LEU A 10 -14.72 2.63 -20.62
N ALA A 11 -14.34 1.67 -21.45
CA ALA A 11 -14.91 0.33 -21.41
C ALA A 11 -14.56 -0.43 -20.13
N VAL A 12 -13.36 -0.21 -19.57
CA VAL A 12 -12.99 -0.79 -18.27
C VAL A 12 -13.83 -0.18 -17.16
N TYR A 13 -14.06 1.13 -17.15
CA TYR A 13 -14.94 1.79 -16.18
C TYR A 13 -16.39 1.24 -16.30
N GLU A 14 -16.92 1.14 -17.51
CA GLU A 14 -18.25 0.57 -17.73
C GLU A 14 -18.37 -0.87 -17.22
N MET A 15 -17.35 -1.69 -17.47
CA MET A 15 -17.30 -3.06 -16.96
C MET A 15 -17.34 -3.08 -15.43
N GLN A 16 -16.54 -2.26 -14.76
CA GLN A 16 -16.49 -2.18 -13.30
C GLN A 16 -17.82 -1.65 -12.74
N GLU A 17 -18.41 -0.65 -13.34
CA GLU A 17 -19.74 -0.12 -12.98
C GLU A 17 -20.80 -1.22 -13.02
N ARG A 18 -20.84 -2.00 -14.09
CA ARG A 18 -21.78 -3.13 -14.24
C ARG A 18 -21.53 -4.21 -13.18
N MET A 19 -20.27 -4.53 -12.90
CA MET A 19 -19.91 -5.52 -11.87
C MET A 19 -20.40 -5.05 -10.47
N MET A 20 -20.15 -3.79 -10.11
CA MET A 20 -20.57 -3.26 -8.82
C MET A 20 -22.09 -3.08 -8.70
N THR A 21 -22.77 -2.80 -9.80
CA THR A 21 -24.23 -2.73 -9.85
C THR A 21 -24.85 -4.11 -9.65
N GLU A 22 -24.33 -5.13 -10.33
CA GLU A 22 -24.83 -6.51 -10.22
C GLU A 22 -24.44 -7.15 -8.88
N PHE A 23 -23.25 -6.81 -8.37
CA PHE A 23 -22.70 -7.37 -7.13
C PHE A 23 -22.31 -6.26 -6.13
N PRO A 24 -23.31 -5.62 -5.46
CA PRO A 24 -23.07 -4.41 -4.65
C PRO A 24 -22.19 -4.63 -3.40
N HIS A 25 -21.91 -5.88 -3.04
CA HIS A 25 -20.99 -6.22 -1.95
C HIS A 25 -19.59 -6.61 -2.42
N LEU A 26 -19.34 -6.55 -3.72
CA LEU A 26 -18.02 -6.85 -4.29
C LEU A 26 -17.03 -5.74 -3.93
N LEU A 27 -15.88 -6.14 -3.41
CA LEU A 27 -14.74 -5.25 -3.21
C LEU A 27 -13.74 -5.49 -4.33
N LEU A 28 -13.53 -4.47 -5.16
CA LEU A 28 -12.56 -4.52 -6.25
C LEU A 28 -11.20 -3.97 -5.80
N GLU A 29 -10.15 -4.66 -6.20
CA GLU A 29 -8.78 -4.18 -6.15
C GLU A 29 -8.24 -4.12 -7.58
N ASN A 30 -7.62 -3.03 -7.95
CA ASN A 30 -6.97 -2.88 -9.24
C ASN A 30 -5.45 -3.02 -9.13
N CYS A 31 -4.84 -3.53 -10.20
CA CYS A 31 -3.39 -3.67 -10.32
C CYS A 31 -2.94 -3.25 -11.72
N SER A 32 -2.92 -4.14 -12.69
CA SER A 32 -2.42 -3.94 -14.07
C SER A 32 -0.90 -3.78 -14.14
N GLY A 33 -0.18 -4.78 -13.61
CA GLY A 33 1.27 -4.82 -13.71
C GLY A 33 1.95 -3.70 -12.91
N GLY A 34 1.74 -3.69 -11.59
CA GLY A 34 2.37 -2.72 -10.70
C GLY A 34 1.77 -1.32 -10.77
N GLY A 35 0.47 -1.21 -10.91
CA GLY A 35 -0.25 0.07 -10.77
C GLY A 35 -0.46 0.85 -12.08
N ALA A 36 -0.32 0.23 -13.24
CA ALA A 36 -0.56 0.90 -14.53
C ALA A 36 -1.99 1.45 -14.71
N ARG A 37 -2.95 1.05 -13.88
CA ARG A 37 -4.31 1.58 -13.80
C ARG A 37 -4.56 2.38 -12.52
N PHE A 38 -3.54 2.99 -11.96
CA PHE A 38 -3.70 3.86 -10.80
C PHE A 38 -4.12 5.24 -11.28
N ASP A 39 -5.42 5.48 -11.33
CA ASP A 39 -6.02 6.77 -11.70
C ASP A 39 -7.27 7.05 -10.87
N PRO A 40 -7.74 8.33 -10.78
CA PRO A 40 -8.91 8.69 -9.95
C PRO A 40 -10.20 8.00 -10.38
N GLY A 41 -10.38 7.69 -11.67
CA GLY A 41 -11.55 6.97 -12.16
C GLY A 41 -11.57 5.53 -11.69
N MET A 42 -10.40 4.87 -11.68
CA MET A 42 -10.28 3.52 -11.13
C MET A 42 -10.54 3.50 -9.62
N LEU A 43 -10.11 4.53 -8.88
CA LEU A 43 -10.37 4.63 -7.43
C LEU A 43 -11.85 4.75 -7.09
N TYR A 44 -12.68 5.25 -8.00
CA TYR A 44 -14.13 5.28 -7.81
C TYR A 44 -14.72 3.87 -7.69
N TYR A 45 -14.20 2.92 -8.48
CA TYR A 45 -14.68 1.53 -8.50
C TYR A 45 -13.87 0.61 -7.58
N SER A 46 -12.61 0.91 -7.38
CA SER A 46 -11.64 0.08 -6.67
C SER A 46 -10.91 0.92 -5.63
N PRO A 47 -11.38 0.92 -4.37
CA PRO A 47 -10.82 1.79 -3.33
C PRO A 47 -9.39 1.44 -2.95
N GLN A 48 -8.85 0.33 -3.45
CA GLN A 48 -7.48 -0.12 -3.25
C GLN A 48 -6.84 -0.47 -4.59
N ILE A 49 -5.61 0.00 -4.79
CA ILE A 49 -4.81 -0.28 -5.98
C ILE A 49 -3.41 -0.75 -5.57
N TRP A 50 -2.93 -1.80 -6.23
CA TRP A 50 -1.55 -2.26 -6.14
C TRP A 50 -0.64 -1.28 -6.90
N CYS A 51 0.15 -0.49 -6.18
CA CYS A 51 0.89 0.63 -6.77
C CYS A 51 2.23 0.25 -7.39
N SER A 52 2.78 -0.93 -7.07
CA SER A 52 4.01 -1.44 -7.67
C SER A 52 4.21 -2.92 -7.36
N ASP A 53 4.69 -3.68 -8.32
CA ASP A 53 5.11 -5.08 -8.13
C ASP A 53 6.46 -5.19 -7.41
N ASP A 54 7.19 -4.08 -7.24
CA ASP A 54 8.37 -4.08 -6.39
C ASP A 54 7.94 -4.04 -4.92
N THR A 55 8.14 -5.18 -4.26
CA THR A 55 7.73 -5.43 -2.87
C THR A 55 8.87 -5.28 -1.87
N ASP A 56 10.07 -4.90 -2.32
CA ASP A 56 11.19 -4.62 -1.42
C ASP A 56 10.88 -3.43 -0.52
N ALA A 57 10.97 -3.62 0.81
CA ALA A 57 10.57 -2.58 1.77
C ALA A 57 11.37 -1.27 1.61
N ILE A 58 12.65 -1.34 1.23
CA ILE A 58 13.48 -0.15 1.05
C ILE A 58 13.10 0.60 -0.24
N GLU A 59 12.83 -0.12 -1.32
CA GLU A 59 12.32 0.50 -2.55
C GLU A 59 10.90 1.06 -2.33
N ARG A 60 10.09 0.41 -1.50
CA ARG A 60 8.75 0.88 -1.12
C ARG A 60 8.75 2.23 -0.40
N LEU A 61 9.81 2.61 0.28
CA LEU A 61 9.94 3.96 0.83
C LEU A 61 9.81 5.03 -0.27
N LYS A 62 10.45 4.81 -1.43
CA LYS A 62 10.37 5.71 -2.59
C LYS A 62 9.03 5.60 -3.32
N ILE A 63 8.55 4.37 -3.51
CA ILE A 63 7.31 4.09 -4.24
C ILE A 63 6.11 4.69 -3.50
N GLN A 64 5.97 4.40 -2.20
CA GLN A 64 4.86 4.92 -1.39
C GLN A 64 4.94 6.43 -1.21
N TYR A 65 6.14 6.98 -1.00
CA TYR A 65 6.35 8.42 -0.97
C TYR A 65 5.90 9.09 -2.27
N GLY A 66 6.38 8.60 -3.43
CA GLY A 66 6.03 9.13 -4.74
C GLY A 66 4.53 9.01 -5.04
N THR A 67 3.92 7.84 -4.78
CA THR A 67 2.50 7.61 -4.97
C THR A 67 1.65 8.56 -4.08
N SER A 68 2.09 8.81 -2.85
CA SER A 68 1.40 9.69 -1.91
C SER A 68 1.37 11.17 -2.34
N MET A 69 2.15 11.57 -3.35
CA MET A 69 2.09 12.92 -3.91
C MET A 69 0.76 13.19 -4.63
N VAL A 70 0.10 12.15 -5.12
CA VAL A 70 -1.13 12.25 -5.91
C VAL A 70 -2.31 11.55 -5.25
N TYR A 71 -2.06 10.42 -4.56
CA TYR A 71 -3.10 9.55 -4.01
C TYR A 71 -2.96 9.36 -2.51
N PRO A 72 -4.07 9.21 -1.77
CA PRO A 72 -4.03 8.94 -0.34
C PRO A 72 -3.39 7.57 -0.05
N VAL A 73 -2.66 7.47 1.05
CA VAL A 73 -2.03 6.21 1.47
C VAL A 73 -3.06 5.09 1.75
N SER A 74 -4.28 5.47 2.10
CA SER A 74 -5.39 4.53 2.35
C SER A 74 -5.84 3.73 1.13
N CYS A 75 -5.46 4.14 -0.08
CA CYS A 75 -5.79 3.40 -1.30
C CYS A 75 -4.59 2.61 -1.88
N MET A 76 -3.41 2.71 -1.28
CA MET A 76 -2.21 2.02 -1.77
C MET A 76 -2.06 0.64 -1.12
N GLY A 77 -2.02 -0.42 -1.93
CA GLY A 77 -1.64 -1.76 -1.45
C GLY A 77 -0.21 -1.74 -0.92
N SER A 78 -0.01 -2.18 0.33
CA SER A 78 1.29 -2.22 0.99
C SER A 78 1.43 -3.51 1.79
N HIS A 79 2.35 -4.37 1.38
CA HIS A 79 2.48 -5.72 1.92
C HIS A 79 3.86 -5.99 2.51
N VAL A 80 3.87 -6.82 3.54
CA VAL A 80 5.07 -7.48 4.06
C VAL A 80 5.39 -8.64 3.14
N SER A 81 6.40 -8.50 2.30
CA SER A 81 6.83 -9.52 1.34
C SER A 81 7.81 -10.53 1.93
N ALA A 82 8.14 -11.57 1.16
CA ALA A 82 9.16 -12.54 1.52
C ALA A 82 10.56 -11.91 1.65
N SER A 83 11.43 -12.53 2.41
CA SER A 83 12.86 -12.20 2.54
C SER A 83 13.69 -13.47 2.38
N PRO A 84 14.74 -13.51 1.53
CA PRO A 84 15.18 -12.43 0.64
C PRO A 84 14.08 -12.01 -0.35
N ASN A 85 14.03 -10.72 -0.69
CA ASN A 85 13.06 -10.22 -1.68
C ASN A 85 13.38 -10.81 -3.05
N HIS A 86 12.34 -11.25 -3.77
CA HIS A 86 12.50 -11.97 -5.04
C HIS A 86 12.98 -11.09 -6.21
N GLN A 87 12.87 -9.77 -6.11
CA GLN A 87 13.30 -8.82 -7.16
C GLN A 87 14.69 -8.28 -6.90
N THR A 88 14.98 -7.89 -5.65
CA THR A 88 16.23 -7.22 -5.27
C THR A 88 17.25 -8.15 -4.59
N ASN A 89 16.82 -9.33 -4.15
CA ASN A 89 17.58 -10.25 -3.28
C ASN A 89 17.98 -9.62 -1.93
N ARG A 90 17.43 -8.47 -1.57
CA ARG A 90 17.70 -7.82 -0.30
C ARG A 90 17.09 -8.63 0.86
N VAL A 91 17.87 -8.79 1.92
CA VAL A 91 17.42 -9.36 3.19
C VAL A 91 17.04 -8.20 4.11
N THR A 92 15.79 -8.14 4.51
CA THR A 92 15.27 -7.08 5.40
C THR A 92 14.54 -7.74 6.56
N PRO A 93 14.78 -7.31 7.81
CA PRO A 93 14.06 -7.81 9.00
C PRO A 93 12.55 -7.69 8.83
N ILE A 94 11.79 -8.61 9.44
CA ILE A 94 10.34 -8.65 9.31
C ILE A 94 9.68 -7.41 9.94
N GLU A 95 10.30 -6.85 10.97
CA GLU A 95 9.88 -5.61 11.63
C GLU A 95 9.97 -4.44 10.64
N THR A 96 11.12 -4.23 10.00
CA THR A 96 11.31 -3.15 9.03
C THR A 96 10.34 -3.26 7.86
N ARG A 97 10.10 -4.49 7.37
CA ARG A 97 9.11 -4.71 6.28
C ARG A 97 7.72 -4.31 6.70
N ALA A 98 7.31 -4.61 7.94
CA ALA A 98 6.01 -4.22 8.47
C ALA A 98 5.93 -2.71 8.74
N ASP A 99 6.99 -2.10 9.28
CA ASP A 99 7.03 -0.67 9.58
C ASP A 99 6.76 0.18 8.32
N VAL A 100 7.29 -0.23 7.18
CA VAL A 100 6.99 0.42 5.89
C VAL A 100 5.56 0.10 5.42
N ALA A 101 5.13 -1.15 5.57
CA ALA A 101 3.81 -1.60 5.11
C ALA A 101 2.65 -1.00 5.90
N TYR A 102 2.84 -0.55 7.15
CA TYR A 102 1.78 0.09 7.94
C TYR A 102 1.20 1.35 7.29
N PHE A 103 1.97 2.02 6.45
CA PHE A 103 1.53 3.25 5.77
C PHE A 103 0.88 2.95 4.42
N GLY A 104 -0.19 2.18 4.45
CA GLY A 104 -0.99 1.76 3.31
C GLY A 104 -2.09 0.79 3.71
N THR A 105 -2.67 0.09 2.73
CA THR A 105 -3.57 -1.05 2.98
C THR A 105 -2.70 -2.29 3.25
N PHE A 106 -2.52 -2.55 4.52
CA PHE A 106 -1.57 -3.52 5.05
C PHE A 106 -1.96 -4.97 4.74
N GLY A 107 -1.01 -5.78 4.32
CA GLY A 107 -1.18 -7.20 4.10
C GLY A 107 0.15 -7.98 4.13
N TYR A 108 0.07 -9.29 3.93
CA TYR A 108 1.23 -10.18 3.83
C TYR A 108 1.26 -10.86 2.47
N GLU A 109 2.42 -10.85 1.84
CA GLU A 109 2.71 -11.50 0.56
C GLU A 109 3.92 -12.42 0.73
N LEU A 110 3.71 -13.49 1.49
CA LEU A 110 4.75 -14.47 1.84
C LEU A 110 4.15 -15.82 2.23
N ASP A 111 4.96 -16.86 2.16
CA ASP A 111 4.58 -18.21 2.54
C ASP A 111 4.78 -18.42 4.06
N LEU A 112 3.68 -18.42 4.81
CA LEU A 112 3.67 -18.61 6.25
C LEU A 112 4.23 -19.97 6.71
N LEU A 113 4.22 -20.98 5.83
CA LEU A 113 4.75 -22.30 6.14
C LEU A 113 6.28 -22.32 6.20
N LYS A 114 6.92 -21.35 5.57
CA LYS A 114 8.40 -21.20 5.58
C LYS A 114 8.94 -20.38 6.74
N LEU A 115 8.05 -19.80 7.56
CA LEU A 115 8.46 -18.96 8.68
C LEU A 115 8.70 -19.75 9.95
N GLY A 116 9.70 -19.32 10.73
CA GLY A 116 9.93 -19.78 12.10
C GLY A 116 8.85 -19.30 13.06
N GLU A 117 8.81 -19.86 14.25
CA GLU A 117 7.83 -19.48 15.28
C GLU A 117 8.04 -18.05 15.80
N GLU A 118 9.28 -17.56 15.78
CA GLU A 118 9.58 -16.15 16.15
C GLU A 118 8.94 -15.17 15.17
N ASP A 119 9.10 -15.39 13.85
CA ASP A 119 8.50 -14.57 12.81
C ASP A 119 6.95 -14.63 12.89
N LYS A 120 6.39 -15.81 13.13
CA LYS A 120 4.94 -15.97 13.31
C LYS A 120 4.43 -15.24 14.56
N ALA A 121 5.22 -15.21 15.64
CA ALA A 121 4.89 -14.44 16.82
C ALA A 121 4.94 -12.94 16.54
N GLU A 122 5.93 -12.48 15.76
CA GLU A 122 6.03 -11.09 15.31
C GLU A 122 4.86 -10.70 14.43
N ILE A 123 4.49 -11.52 13.45
CA ILE A 123 3.30 -11.30 12.61
C ILE A 123 2.03 -11.11 13.46
N ARG A 124 1.85 -11.90 14.51
CA ARG A 124 0.70 -11.72 15.41
C ARG A 124 0.72 -10.33 16.09
N ARG A 125 1.88 -9.84 16.51
CA ARG A 125 2.03 -8.49 17.08
C ARG A 125 1.72 -7.40 16.05
N GLN A 126 2.25 -7.55 14.84
CA GLN A 126 2.04 -6.63 13.72
C GLN A 126 0.56 -6.52 13.34
N ILE A 127 -0.14 -7.65 13.27
CA ILE A 127 -1.58 -7.69 12.99
C ILE A 127 -2.36 -6.98 14.13
N ALA A 128 -1.99 -7.22 15.38
CA ALA A 128 -2.64 -6.57 16.52
C ALA A 128 -2.43 -5.06 16.48
N PHE A 129 -1.20 -4.61 16.20
CA PHE A 129 -0.86 -3.19 16.03
C PHE A 129 -1.67 -2.57 14.88
N MET A 130 -1.71 -3.21 13.70
CA MET A 130 -2.47 -2.71 12.56
C MET A 130 -3.98 -2.61 12.87
N LYS A 131 -4.54 -3.59 13.56
CA LYS A 131 -5.95 -3.55 13.97
C LYS A 131 -6.24 -2.40 14.93
N GLU A 132 -5.32 -2.10 15.86
CA GLU A 132 -5.45 -0.99 16.80
C GLU A 132 -5.31 0.38 16.10
N LYS A 133 -4.37 0.50 15.15
CA LYS A 133 -4.05 1.78 14.51
C LYS A 133 -4.80 2.02 13.19
N ARG A 134 -5.60 1.07 12.73
CA ARG A 134 -6.28 1.11 11.43
C ARG A 134 -7.02 2.42 11.18
N ASP A 135 -7.82 2.87 12.13
CA ASP A 135 -8.59 4.11 11.97
C ASP A 135 -7.69 5.34 11.78
N LEU A 136 -6.59 5.41 12.53
CA LEU A 136 -5.61 6.48 12.36
C LEU A 136 -4.96 6.42 10.97
N ILE A 137 -4.52 5.23 10.55
CA ILE A 137 -3.83 5.03 9.27
C ILE A 137 -4.77 5.31 8.09
N GLN A 138 -6.02 4.85 8.15
CA GLN A 138 -6.96 4.97 7.05
C GLN A 138 -7.62 6.35 6.92
N LYS A 139 -7.81 7.06 8.04
CA LYS A 139 -8.56 8.31 8.09
C LYS A 139 -7.71 9.53 8.41
N GLY A 140 -6.49 9.33 8.90
CA GLY A 140 -5.59 10.41 9.28
C GLY A 140 -4.99 11.14 8.09
N THR A 141 -4.46 12.33 8.35
CA THR A 141 -3.74 13.13 7.36
C THR A 141 -2.28 12.69 7.29
N PHE A 142 -1.82 12.36 6.09
CA PHE A 142 -0.44 11.93 5.83
C PHE A 142 0.47 13.12 5.55
N TYR A 143 1.61 13.16 6.26
CA TYR A 143 2.66 14.16 6.10
C TYR A 143 3.97 13.51 5.69
N ARG A 144 4.61 14.02 4.66
CA ARG A 144 5.96 13.68 4.23
C ARG A 144 6.94 14.60 4.96
N LEU A 145 7.74 14.03 5.85
CA LEU A 145 8.65 14.81 6.70
C LEU A 145 10.07 14.85 6.14
N LYS A 146 10.52 13.72 5.55
CA LYS A 146 11.85 13.59 4.99
C LYS A 146 11.80 12.75 3.71
N SER A 147 12.36 13.30 2.65
CA SER A 147 12.31 12.69 1.31
C SER A 147 13.32 11.53 1.18
N PRO A 148 12.93 10.35 0.67
CA PRO A 148 13.85 9.26 0.37
C PRO A 148 14.76 9.53 -0.83
N PHE A 149 14.58 10.66 -1.51
CA PHE A 149 15.36 11.06 -2.68
C PHE A 149 16.48 12.06 -2.35
N GLU A 150 16.55 12.53 -1.10
CA GLU A 150 17.50 13.57 -0.67
C GLU A 150 18.59 13.05 0.28
N GLY A 151 18.61 11.75 0.56
CA GLY A 151 19.60 11.16 1.46
C GLY A 151 19.25 9.73 1.86
N ASN A 152 19.84 9.28 2.97
CA ASN A 152 19.68 7.93 3.49
C ASN A 152 18.61 7.81 4.57
N GLU A 153 17.85 8.87 4.80
CA GLU A 153 16.80 8.91 5.81
C GLU A 153 15.46 9.25 5.16
N THR A 154 14.44 8.56 5.58
CA THR A 154 13.05 8.82 5.17
C THR A 154 12.20 8.97 6.40
N ALA A 155 11.28 9.94 6.39
CA ALA A 155 10.30 10.07 7.46
C ALA A 155 8.95 10.54 6.94
N TRP A 156 7.90 9.97 7.49
CA TRP A 156 6.52 10.37 7.26
C TRP A 156 5.69 10.21 8.54
N MET A 157 4.53 10.82 8.54
CA MET A 157 3.65 10.82 9.70
C MET A 157 2.19 10.79 9.27
N ILE A 158 1.37 10.09 10.01
CA ILE A 158 -0.09 10.21 9.94
C ILE A 158 -0.59 10.83 11.25
N VAL A 159 -1.44 11.83 11.12
CA VAL A 159 -2.05 12.55 12.26
C VAL A 159 -3.56 12.37 12.23
N SER A 160 -4.17 12.06 13.37
CA SER A 160 -5.62 11.97 13.50
C SER A 160 -6.30 13.32 13.23
N GLU A 161 -7.57 13.28 12.81
CA GLU A 161 -8.36 14.48 12.52
C GLU A 161 -8.42 15.45 13.70
N ASP A 162 -8.54 14.94 14.92
CA ASP A 162 -8.55 15.74 16.15
C ASP A 162 -7.16 16.18 16.63
N GLN A 163 -6.10 15.84 15.89
CA GLN A 163 -4.69 16.14 16.15
C GLN A 163 -4.15 15.63 17.50
N LYS A 164 -4.81 14.66 18.13
CA LYS A 164 -4.39 14.12 19.43
C LYS A 164 -3.52 12.86 19.32
N LYS A 165 -3.47 12.26 18.15
CA LYS A 165 -2.70 11.04 17.89
C LYS A 165 -1.89 11.19 16.62
N ALA A 166 -0.68 10.67 16.64
CA ALA A 166 0.16 10.56 15.46
C ALA A 166 0.89 9.23 15.42
N LEU A 167 1.14 8.73 14.23
CA LEU A 167 2.03 7.62 13.95
C LEU A 167 3.15 8.14 13.05
N VAL A 168 4.39 7.95 13.47
CA VAL A 168 5.59 8.38 12.73
C VAL A 168 6.36 7.15 12.29
N GLY A 169 6.69 7.07 11.00
CA GLY A 169 7.71 6.18 10.44
C GLY A 169 8.99 6.98 10.21
N TYR A 170 10.09 6.45 10.72
CA TYR A 170 11.43 7.00 10.49
C TYR A 170 12.37 5.85 10.13
N TYR A 171 13.02 5.96 8.99
CA TYR A 171 13.80 4.91 8.34
C TYR A 171 15.18 5.38 7.98
#